data_4b1d245eb9a563a89232b7ed73950a0c
#
_entry.id   4b1d245eb9a563a89232b7ed73950a0c
#
_cell.length_a   1.000
_cell.length_b   1.000
_cell.length_c   1.000
_cell.angle_alpha   90.00
_cell.angle_beta   90.00
_cell.angle_gamma   90.00
#
_symmetry.space_group_name_H-M   'P 1'
#
loop_
_entity.id
_entity.type
_entity.pdbx_description
1 polymer ?
#
loop_
_entity_poly.entity_id
_entity_poly.type
_entity_poly.pdbx_seq_one_letter_code
_entity_poly.pdbx_strand_id
1 'polypeptide(L)'
;MKYNKIREEELKNKVGADWFKQFDTTEILGNIDFTVFPQQDNLFGRTPLLWAEAKTGNFDVPTMFVQLILTIGKARTFDKTIPPAFLGAFDFKKIAFVPYINVQDIFYLNDFNWNVTPSNHETKEFQLIKQRVEATLKQNTYVYDYEKDEKELQAFIKNNVAKATTTSKLKIDKNNFIPIYLRWLEVVKPTINVDWDQLKKANILDSDFYLADLFVDDKDTQNIEDDLSIRDNLFVVFQHEGYKIAKENLKQMFDATITLKNKDIYLHFWKRYKRPPLKEFQDYIIERRDLLVPQDIRERKGAFFTPRIWVELSQKYLTDYLGENWQDDYYIWDCAAGTGNLLAGLTNKYNIYASTLDQADVNVMHERIDHGANLLKNNVFQFDFLNDDFSKLPQSLKDIINDEEKRKKLVVYINPPYAESGDSKQRMGTGKNKANVASETMIYKIHSDNYGTATRELFTQFLIRINSEITNSIVAHFSTLKFVQSQNFAKFRNYFKATYKSGFLVPANTFDNVKGQFPIGFYIWNLKEKKNIESFKIDVYNLNGYIGEKLIHTHIKGTFLIDWLRSYYDKSGNNLGFLRVNGPDVQNNLGVFITSNPTENDIKKHFVYNITLMNILQMSIYH
;
A
#
# COMPACT_ATOMS: atom_id res chain seq x y z
N MET A 1 12.15 2.63 45.76
CA MET A 1 11.98 2.23 44.34
C MET A 1 12.92 1.08 44.06
N LYS A 2 12.40 -0.08 43.69
CA LYS A 2 13.16 -1.34 43.52
C LYS A 2 14.31 -1.23 42.50
N TYR A 3 14.13 -0.43 41.44
CA TYR A 3 15.08 -0.28 40.34
C TYR A 3 15.66 1.14 40.23
N ASN A 4 16.07 1.74 41.30
CA ASN A 4 16.57 3.11 41.31
C ASN A 4 18.01 3.22 40.78
N LYS A 5 18.32 4.30 40.03
CA LYS A 5 19.66 4.65 39.54
C LYS A 5 20.33 3.65 38.59
N ILE A 6 19.58 2.90 37.81
CA ILE A 6 20.09 1.98 36.78
C ILE A 6 19.81 2.50 35.37
N ARG A 7 20.53 2.01 34.36
CA ARG A 7 20.30 2.33 32.95
C ARG A 7 19.08 1.55 32.43
N GLU A 8 18.49 2.02 31.34
CA GLU A 8 17.32 1.41 30.74
C GLU A 8 17.52 -0.06 30.37
N GLU A 9 18.65 -0.40 29.74
CA GLU A 9 19.00 -1.80 29.44
C GLU A 9 19.13 -2.68 30.68
N GLU A 10 19.70 -2.14 31.77
CA GLU A 10 19.78 -2.85 33.05
C GLU A 10 18.40 -3.03 33.70
N LEU A 11 17.50 -2.03 33.52
CA LEU A 11 16.12 -2.14 33.98
C LEU A 11 15.39 -3.26 33.25
N LYS A 12 15.48 -3.33 31.93
CA LYS A 12 14.87 -4.38 31.10
C LYS A 12 15.34 -5.78 31.57
N ASN A 13 16.65 -5.95 31.74
CA ASN A 13 17.23 -7.22 32.18
C ASN A 13 16.77 -7.61 33.59
N LYS A 14 16.72 -6.68 34.54
CA LYS A 14 16.26 -6.94 35.90
C LYS A 14 14.76 -7.25 35.96
N VAL A 15 13.93 -6.53 35.24
CA VAL A 15 12.49 -6.82 35.14
C VAL A 15 12.25 -8.19 34.52
N GLY A 16 13.02 -8.53 33.48
CA GLY A 16 12.98 -9.88 32.89
C GLY A 16 13.35 -10.97 33.89
N ALA A 17 14.46 -10.81 34.57
CA ALA A 17 14.94 -11.80 35.54
C ALA A 17 14.07 -11.94 36.79
N ASP A 18 13.47 -10.84 37.29
CA ASP A 18 12.68 -10.84 38.53
C ASP A 18 11.26 -11.35 38.29
N TRP A 19 10.61 -10.94 37.17
CA TRP A 19 9.20 -11.13 36.95
C TRP A 19 8.84 -12.12 35.83
N PHE A 20 9.73 -12.25 34.83
CA PHE A 20 9.50 -13.07 33.64
C PHE A 20 10.49 -14.23 33.49
N LYS A 21 11.10 -14.68 34.58
CA LYS A 21 12.13 -15.75 34.61
C LYS A 21 11.75 -17.03 33.86
N GLN A 22 10.45 -17.35 33.79
CA GLN A 22 9.95 -18.56 33.11
C GLN A 22 9.67 -18.35 31.62
N PHE A 23 10.02 -17.19 31.08
CA PHE A 23 9.78 -16.79 29.69
C PHE A 23 11.10 -16.40 29.04
N ASP A 24 11.08 -16.35 27.72
CA ASP A 24 12.17 -15.76 26.94
C ASP A 24 11.91 -14.24 26.78
N THR A 25 12.87 -13.46 27.24
CA THR A 25 12.87 -11.99 27.16
C THR A 25 14.04 -11.47 26.34
N THR A 26 14.75 -12.34 25.61
CA THR A 26 15.95 -11.98 24.84
C THR A 26 15.67 -11.68 23.38
N GLU A 27 14.49 -12.05 22.87
CA GLU A 27 14.13 -11.81 21.50
C GLU A 27 13.81 -10.33 21.26
N ILE A 28 14.46 -9.72 20.27
CA ILE A 28 14.25 -8.33 19.88
C ILE A 28 13.29 -8.29 18.69
N LEU A 29 12.19 -7.58 18.84
CA LEU A 29 11.18 -7.44 17.81
C LEU A 29 11.07 -5.98 17.36
N GLY A 30 11.62 -5.67 16.20
CA GLY A 30 11.66 -4.30 15.69
C GLY A 30 12.36 -3.35 16.67
N ASN A 31 11.70 -2.23 16.99
CA ASN A 31 12.19 -1.23 17.94
C ASN A 31 11.45 -1.28 19.29
N ILE A 32 10.83 -2.42 19.62
CA ILE A 32 10.12 -2.59 20.90
C ILE A 32 11.15 -2.83 21.98
N ASP A 33 11.06 -2.07 23.07
CA ASP A 33 12.05 -2.06 24.13
C ASP A 33 12.16 -3.38 24.88
N PHE A 34 11.04 -4.05 25.08
CA PHE A 34 10.97 -5.28 25.84
C PHE A 34 9.87 -6.22 25.31
N THR A 35 10.23 -7.47 25.09
CA THR A 35 9.33 -8.50 24.59
C THR A 35 9.37 -9.74 25.48
N VAL A 36 8.24 -10.44 25.58
CA VAL A 36 8.13 -11.69 26.35
C VAL A 36 7.53 -12.76 25.47
N PHE A 37 8.25 -13.88 25.34
CA PHE A 37 7.83 -15.05 24.59
C PHE A 37 7.80 -16.31 25.49
N PRO A 38 7.02 -17.35 25.12
CA PRO A 38 7.15 -18.66 25.74
C PRO A 38 8.55 -19.25 25.50
N GLN A 39 9.09 -20.03 26.44
CA GLN A 39 10.41 -20.67 26.25
C GLN A 39 10.42 -21.78 25.21
N GLN A 40 9.27 -22.42 24.96
CA GLN A 40 9.17 -23.52 23.99
C GLN A 40 8.62 -23.03 22.68
N ASP A 41 9.28 -23.42 21.57
CA ASP A 41 8.78 -23.21 20.23
C ASP A 41 7.59 -24.13 19.95
N ASN A 42 6.51 -23.55 19.44
CA ASN A 42 5.50 -24.31 18.74
C ASN A 42 6.00 -24.61 17.32
N LEU A 43 5.50 -25.68 16.67
CA LEU A 43 5.78 -26.04 15.28
C LEU A 43 5.68 -24.85 14.28
N PHE A 44 5.08 -23.74 14.68
CA PHE A 44 4.71 -22.56 13.86
C PHE A 44 5.32 -21.25 14.35
N GLY A 45 6.37 -21.31 15.19
CA GLY A 45 6.98 -20.13 15.79
C GLY A 45 6.34 -19.74 17.12
N ARG A 46 7.02 -18.84 17.85
CA ARG A 46 6.57 -18.35 19.14
C ARG A 46 5.56 -17.23 18.98
N THR A 47 4.48 -17.29 19.72
CA THR A 47 3.53 -16.16 19.83
C THR A 47 3.98 -15.25 20.99
N PRO A 48 4.21 -13.95 20.77
CA PRO A 48 4.56 -13.04 21.83
C PRO A 48 3.43 -12.93 22.85
N LEU A 49 3.79 -12.83 24.12
CA LEU A 49 2.85 -12.67 25.23
C LEU A 49 2.71 -11.20 25.64
N LEU A 50 3.81 -10.44 25.52
CA LEU A 50 3.89 -9.05 25.93
C LEU A 50 4.84 -8.29 24.99
N TRP A 51 4.45 -7.09 24.59
CA TRP A 51 5.31 -6.03 24.04
C TRP A 51 5.25 -4.85 24.98
N ALA A 52 6.40 -4.32 25.41
CA ALA A 52 6.42 -3.26 26.40
C ALA A 52 7.43 -2.15 26.07
N GLU A 53 7.10 -0.97 26.56
CA GLU A 53 7.96 0.22 26.60
C GLU A 53 8.61 0.33 27.98
N ALA A 54 9.90 0.62 28.01
CA ALA A 54 10.67 0.81 29.24
C ALA A 54 11.13 2.26 29.38
N LYS A 55 11.10 2.80 30.60
CA LYS A 55 11.62 4.15 30.87
C LYS A 55 12.38 4.21 32.20
N THR A 56 13.47 4.95 32.18
CA THR A 56 14.24 5.24 33.40
C THR A 56 13.62 6.43 34.14
N GLY A 57 13.22 6.23 35.39
CA GLY A 57 12.59 7.27 36.21
C GLY A 57 11.21 6.88 36.69
N ASN A 58 10.32 7.87 36.83
CA ASN A 58 8.92 7.68 37.14
C ASN A 58 8.10 8.42 36.08
N PHE A 59 7.50 7.66 35.19
CA PHE A 59 6.80 8.18 34.04
C PHE A 59 5.28 8.01 34.12
N ASP A 60 4.56 8.83 33.35
CA ASP A 60 3.14 8.69 33.15
C ASP A 60 2.81 7.46 32.28
N VAL A 61 1.98 6.57 32.81
CA VAL A 61 1.64 5.29 32.17
C VAL A 61 0.99 5.48 30.81
N PRO A 62 -0.03 6.34 30.63
CA PRO A 62 -0.61 6.61 29.31
C PRO A 62 0.42 7.10 28.29
N THR A 63 1.35 7.96 28.69
CA THR A 63 2.41 8.47 27.81
C THR A 63 3.34 7.36 27.32
N MET A 64 3.72 6.41 28.19
CA MET A 64 4.51 5.25 27.77
C MET A 64 3.75 4.34 26.79
N PHE A 65 2.46 4.10 27.00
CA PHE A 65 1.65 3.33 26.07
C PHE A 65 1.51 4.01 24.71
N VAL A 66 1.33 5.33 24.67
CA VAL A 66 1.26 6.08 23.39
C VAL A 66 2.59 5.96 22.65
N GLN A 67 3.72 6.05 23.34
CA GLN A 67 5.03 5.85 22.72
C GLN A 67 5.18 4.44 22.16
N LEU A 68 4.79 3.41 22.90
CA LEU A 68 4.77 2.03 22.44
C LEU A 68 3.87 1.84 21.20
N ILE A 69 2.67 2.41 21.23
CA ILE A 69 1.73 2.36 20.10
C ILE A 69 2.37 3.01 18.86
N LEU A 70 3.01 4.16 18.99
CA LEU A 70 3.74 4.80 17.89
C LEU A 70 4.90 3.95 17.38
N THR A 71 5.66 3.30 18.28
CA THR A 71 6.75 2.39 17.92
C THR A 71 6.23 1.20 17.11
N ILE A 72 5.17 0.56 17.58
CA ILE A 72 4.50 -0.55 16.88
C ILE A 72 3.96 -0.11 15.53
N GLY A 73 3.29 1.05 15.47
CA GLY A 73 2.70 1.60 14.25
C GLY A 73 3.76 1.94 13.22
N LYS A 74 4.85 2.60 13.62
CA LYS A 74 5.97 2.97 12.75
C LYS A 74 6.66 1.76 12.14
N ALA A 75 6.94 0.73 12.94
CA ALA A 75 7.57 -0.51 12.48
C ALA A 75 6.58 -1.46 11.78
N ARG A 76 5.28 -1.20 11.85
CA ARG A 76 4.20 -2.08 11.41
C ARG A 76 4.35 -3.50 11.96
N THR A 77 4.75 -3.61 13.20
CA THR A 77 5.02 -4.90 13.85
C THR A 77 3.76 -5.76 13.91
N PHE A 78 2.59 -5.12 14.05
CA PHE A 78 1.28 -5.78 14.05
C PHE A 78 0.91 -6.48 12.72
N ASP A 79 1.53 -6.09 11.60
CA ASP A 79 1.34 -6.76 10.31
C ASP A 79 2.32 -7.91 10.08
N LYS A 80 3.51 -7.81 10.69
CA LYS A 80 4.63 -8.74 10.44
C LYS A 80 4.62 -9.95 11.37
N THR A 81 4.14 -9.75 12.60
CA THR A 81 4.12 -10.80 13.64
C THR A 81 2.76 -10.89 14.29
N ILE A 82 2.47 -12.04 14.90
CA ILE A 82 1.26 -12.20 15.70
C ILE A 82 1.33 -11.21 16.88
N PRO A 83 0.34 -10.33 17.05
CA PRO A 83 0.34 -9.43 18.19
C PRO A 83 0.29 -10.17 19.54
N PRO A 84 0.84 -9.59 20.61
CA PRO A 84 0.82 -10.20 21.93
C PRO A 84 -0.57 -10.13 22.56
N ALA A 85 -0.76 -10.86 23.65
CA ALA A 85 -1.96 -10.74 24.46
C ALA A 85 -2.06 -9.37 25.14
N PHE A 86 -0.92 -8.83 25.57
CA PHE A 86 -0.84 -7.57 26.29
C PHE A 86 0.20 -6.63 25.71
N LEU A 87 -0.09 -5.33 25.74
CA LEU A 87 0.91 -4.29 25.74
C LEU A 87 1.29 -3.95 27.18
N GLY A 88 2.56 -3.60 27.39
CA GLY A 88 3.09 -3.22 28.69
C GLY A 88 3.81 -1.88 28.68
N ALA A 89 3.94 -1.31 29.84
CA ALA A 89 4.77 -0.14 30.07
C ALA A 89 5.35 -0.22 31.48
N PHE A 90 6.66 0.01 31.63
CA PHE A 90 7.27 -0.06 32.95
C PHE A 90 8.40 0.94 33.15
N ASP A 91 8.56 1.31 34.42
CA ASP A 91 9.60 2.22 34.88
C ASP A 91 10.29 1.69 36.16
N PHE A 92 11.02 2.52 36.88
CA PHE A 92 11.70 2.15 38.10
C PHE A 92 10.77 1.70 39.24
N LYS A 93 9.53 2.08 39.20
CA LYS A 93 8.59 1.92 40.30
C LYS A 93 7.46 0.91 40.00
N LYS A 94 6.98 0.90 38.79
CA LYS A 94 5.73 0.23 38.43
C LYS A 94 5.80 -0.44 37.06
N ILE A 95 4.91 -1.40 36.86
CA ILE A 95 4.62 -2.00 35.57
C ILE A 95 3.11 -1.94 35.32
N ALA A 96 2.73 -1.69 34.09
CA ALA A 96 1.36 -1.60 33.66
C ALA A 96 1.09 -2.53 32.47
N PHE A 97 -0.11 -3.05 32.37
CA PHE A 97 -0.56 -3.93 31.28
C PHE A 97 -1.91 -3.46 30.74
N VAL A 98 -2.06 -3.49 29.42
CA VAL A 98 -3.36 -3.34 28.76
C VAL A 98 -3.55 -4.49 27.77
N PRO A 99 -4.73 -5.16 27.74
CA PRO A 99 -4.98 -6.16 26.69
C PRO A 99 -4.85 -5.53 25.30
N TYR A 100 -4.06 -6.15 24.42
CA TYR A 100 -3.84 -5.65 23.06
C TYR A 100 -5.15 -5.42 22.31
N ILE A 101 -6.13 -6.32 22.49
CA ILE A 101 -7.44 -6.25 21.85
C ILE A 101 -8.22 -4.95 22.15
N ASN A 102 -7.92 -4.28 23.27
CA ASN A 102 -8.61 -3.04 23.65
C ASN A 102 -8.05 -1.80 22.94
N VAL A 103 -6.85 -1.91 22.36
CA VAL A 103 -6.18 -0.81 21.63
C VAL A 103 -5.86 -1.16 20.18
N GLN A 104 -6.18 -2.39 19.73
CA GLN A 104 -5.82 -2.86 18.39
C GLN A 104 -6.37 -2.00 17.26
N ASP A 105 -7.58 -1.44 17.45
CA ASP A 105 -8.29 -0.70 16.40
C ASP A 105 -7.50 0.54 15.94
N ILE A 106 -6.66 1.10 16.82
CA ILE A 106 -5.82 2.25 16.49
C ILE A 106 -4.84 1.97 15.34
N PHE A 107 -4.35 0.73 15.23
CA PHE A 107 -3.36 0.34 14.22
C PHE A 107 -3.96 0.20 12.81
N TYR A 108 -5.26 0.08 12.70
CA TYR A 108 -5.99 -0.05 11.44
C TYR A 108 -6.63 1.27 10.98
N LEU A 109 -6.53 2.33 11.79
CA LEU A 109 -6.95 3.66 11.40
C LEU A 109 -5.92 4.26 10.43
N ASN A 110 -6.40 4.81 9.32
CA ASN A 110 -5.55 5.43 8.30
C ASN A 110 -5.31 6.94 8.54
N ASP A 111 -5.60 7.41 9.74
CA ASP A 111 -5.67 8.84 10.06
C ASP A 111 -4.39 9.40 10.66
N PHE A 112 -3.38 8.55 10.90
CA PHE A 112 -2.14 8.92 11.56
C PHE A 112 -0.95 8.83 10.63
N ASN A 113 -0.04 9.79 10.75
CA ASN A 113 1.29 9.67 10.18
C ASN A 113 2.17 8.90 11.19
N TRP A 114 2.39 7.61 10.94
CA TRP A 114 3.21 6.78 11.83
C TRP A 114 4.72 7.05 11.72
N ASN A 115 5.16 7.87 10.76
CA ASN A 115 6.59 8.16 10.56
C ASN A 115 7.11 9.28 11.48
N VAL A 116 6.55 9.43 12.65
CA VAL A 116 7.02 10.34 13.68
C VAL A 116 8.02 9.64 14.62
N THR A 117 8.81 10.43 15.35
CA THR A 117 9.67 9.90 16.40
C THR A 117 8.82 9.58 17.62
N PRO A 118 8.71 8.29 18.07
CA PRO A 118 7.80 7.91 19.14
C PRO A 118 8.06 8.64 20.47
N SER A 119 9.33 8.98 20.76
CA SER A 119 9.72 9.71 21.96
C SER A 119 9.50 11.22 21.91
N ASN A 120 9.09 11.76 20.76
CA ASN A 120 8.72 13.18 20.66
C ASN A 120 7.25 13.37 21.02
N HIS A 121 6.99 13.71 22.26
CA HIS A 121 5.65 13.85 22.82
C HIS A 121 4.91 15.12 22.34
N GLU A 122 5.61 16.04 21.68
CA GLU A 122 5.03 17.31 21.18
C GLU A 122 4.42 17.17 19.80
N THR A 123 4.60 16.03 19.11
CA THR A 123 4.05 15.81 17.79
C THR A 123 2.51 15.77 17.82
N LYS A 124 1.87 16.28 16.76
CA LYS A 124 0.41 16.23 16.61
C LYS A 124 -0.10 14.78 16.71
N GLU A 125 0.60 13.84 16.09
CA GLU A 125 0.26 12.41 16.09
C GLU A 125 0.30 11.82 17.51
N PHE A 126 1.31 12.17 18.30
CA PHE A 126 1.38 11.73 19.69
C PHE A 126 0.15 12.19 20.49
N GLN A 127 -0.23 13.47 20.35
CA GLN A 127 -1.38 14.03 21.05
C GLN A 127 -2.71 13.44 20.55
N LEU A 128 -2.86 13.23 19.24
CA LEU A 128 -4.05 12.61 18.66
C LEU A 128 -4.24 11.17 19.15
N ILE A 129 -3.17 10.36 19.13
CA ILE A 129 -3.21 8.98 19.62
C ILE A 129 -3.51 8.99 21.11
N LYS A 130 -2.86 9.85 21.90
CA LYS A 130 -3.11 9.99 23.34
C LYS A 130 -4.58 10.27 23.62
N GLN A 131 -5.16 11.25 22.92
CA GLN A 131 -6.58 11.58 23.06
C GLN A 131 -7.51 10.39 22.73
N ARG A 132 -7.19 9.64 21.68
CA ARG A 132 -8.04 8.50 21.26
C ARG A 132 -7.97 7.31 22.20
N VAL A 133 -6.80 7.01 22.75
CA VAL A 133 -6.66 5.84 23.63
C VAL A 133 -6.85 6.15 25.10
N GLU A 134 -6.92 7.42 25.51
CA GLU A 134 -6.94 7.82 26.92
C GLU A 134 -8.08 7.18 27.71
N ALA A 135 -9.30 7.21 27.19
CA ALA A 135 -10.47 6.61 27.84
C ALA A 135 -10.31 5.09 27.98
N THR A 136 -9.84 4.43 26.92
CA THR A 136 -9.59 2.99 26.91
C THR A 136 -8.48 2.60 27.88
N LEU A 137 -7.38 3.37 27.92
CA LEU A 137 -6.28 3.13 28.85
C LEU A 137 -6.72 3.32 30.30
N LYS A 138 -7.50 4.36 30.62
CA LYS A 138 -8.03 4.58 31.97
C LYS A 138 -8.90 3.43 32.47
N GLN A 139 -9.67 2.82 31.59
CA GLN A 139 -10.62 1.76 31.97
C GLN A 139 -9.99 0.36 31.99
N ASN A 140 -8.98 0.09 31.17
CA ASN A 140 -8.51 -1.27 30.90
C ASN A 140 -7.05 -1.51 31.28
N THR A 141 -6.36 -0.54 31.92
CA THR A 141 -4.97 -0.71 32.32
C THR A 141 -4.84 -1.24 33.74
N TYR A 142 -4.11 -2.32 33.91
CA TYR A 142 -3.72 -2.89 35.19
C TYR A 142 -2.35 -2.34 35.56
N VAL A 143 -2.23 -1.65 36.69
CA VAL A 143 -0.99 -1.02 37.15
C VAL A 143 -0.57 -1.63 38.48
N TYR A 144 0.71 -2.04 38.58
CA TYR A 144 1.27 -2.65 39.77
C TYR A 144 2.56 -1.93 40.18
N ASP A 145 2.66 -1.53 41.43
CA ASP A 145 3.90 -1.05 42.06
C ASP A 145 4.75 -2.27 42.50
N TYR A 146 5.99 -2.32 42.10
CA TYR A 146 6.86 -3.48 42.35
C TYR A 146 7.06 -3.83 43.86
N GLU A 147 6.96 -2.84 44.74
CA GLU A 147 7.16 -3.03 46.19
C GLU A 147 5.84 -3.27 46.91
N LYS A 148 4.75 -2.62 46.46
CA LYS A 148 3.46 -2.66 47.14
C LYS A 148 2.59 -3.81 46.69
N ASP A 149 2.59 -4.10 45.38
CA ASP A 149 1.69 -5.01 44.72
C ASP A 149 2.41 -6.27 44.24
N GLU A 150 3.48 -6.69 44.91
CA GLU A 150 4.36 -7.80 44.48
C GLU A 150 3.58 -9.10 44.25
N LYS A 151 2.68 -9.47 45.18
CA LYS A 151 1.91 -10.70 45.12
C LYS A 151 0.85 -10.64 44.00
N GLU A 152 0.18 -9.50 43.87
CA GLU A 152 -0.82 -9.24 42.84
C GLU A 152 -0.18 -9.27 41.45
N LEU A 153 1.00 -8.67 41.28
CA LEU A 153 1.77 -8.69 40.04
C LEU A 153 2.19 -10.12 39.66
N GLN A 154 2.71 -10.89 40.61
CA GLN A 154 3.07 -12.30 40.37
C GLN A 154 1.83 -13.12 39.97
N ALA A 155 0.71 -12.92 40.66
CA ALA A 155 -0.55 -13.59 40.36
C ALA A 155 -1.07 -13.19 38.97
N PHE A 156 -0.98 -11.89 38.60
CA PHE A 156 -1.39 -11.40 37.29
C PHE A 156 -0.55 -12.03 36.17
N ILE A 157 0.77 -12.02 36.29
CA ILE A 157 1.67 -12.63 35.30
C ILE A 157 1.36 -14.12 35.13
N LYS A 158 1.23 -14.86 36.24
CA LYS A 158 0.95 -16.29 36.22
C LYS A 158 -0.41 -16.64 35.62
N ASN A 159 -1.46 -15.85 35.93
CA ASN A 159 -2.84 -16.19 35.57
C ASN A 159 -3.31 -15.56 34.27
N ASN A 160 -2.72 -14.44 33.87
CA ASN A 160 -3.14 -13.69 32.68
C ASN A 160 -2.06 -13.75 31.58
N VAL A 161 -0.82 -13.36 31.84
CA VAL A 161 0.22 -13.35 30.82
C VAL A 161 0.62 -14.77 30.41
N ALA A 162 0.89 -15.65 31.36
CA ALA A 162 1.32 -17.02 31.08
C ALA A 162 0.24 -17.89 30.41
N LYS A 163 -1.04 -17.62 30.71
CA LYS A 163 -2.18 -18.36 30.15
C LYS A 163 -2.78 -17.73 28.90
N ALA A 164 -2.23 -16.62 28.45
CA ALA A 164 -2.80 -15.82 27.35
C ALA A 164 -2.73 -16.45 25.97
N THR A 165 -2.19 -17.65 25.84
CA THR A 165 -2.02 -18.34 24.56
C THR A 165 -3.32 -18.65 23.81
N THR A 166 -4.49 -18.44 24.40
CA THR A 166 -5.78 -18.80 23.80
C THR A 166 -6.80 -17.65 23.71
N THR A 167 -6.55 -16.47 24.30
CA THR A 167 -7.63 -15.48 24.50
C THR A 167 -7.57 -14.24 23.62
N SER A 168 -6.51 -14.00 22.86
CA SER A 168 -6.33 -12.74 22.13
C SER A 168 -6.42 -12.85 20.62
N LYS A 169 -7.43 -13.56 20.10
CA LYS A 169 -7.73 -13.48 18.67
C LYS A 169 -8.16 -12.04 18.32
N LEU A 170 -7.55 -11.49 17.26
CA LEU A 170 -7.92 -10.19 16.73
C LEU A 170 -9.36 -10.22 16.25
N LYS A 171 -10.16 -9.26 16.70
CA LYS A 171 -11.53 -9.07 16.18
C LYS A 171 -11.45 -8.57 14.75
N ILE A 172 -12.34 -9.07 13.91
CA ILE A 172 -12.45 -8.64 12.53
C ILE A 172 -13.58 -7.63 12.43
N ASP A 173 -13.27 -6.46 11.88
CA ASP A 173 -14.18 -5.34 11.71
C ASP A 173 -14.00 -4.72 10.31
N LYS A 174 -14.73 -3.64 10.06
CA LYS A 174 -14.69 -2.92 8.78
C LYS A 174 -13.36 -2.24 8.45
N ASN A 175 -12.45 -2.06 9.42
CA ASN A 175 -11.17 -1.40 9.20
C ASN A 175 -10.07 -2.40 8.81
N ASN A 176 -10.18 -3.65 9.30
CA ASN A 176 -9.12 -4.65 9.12
C ASN A 176 -9.44 -5.80 8.18
N PHE A 177 -10.71 -5.98 7.75
CA PHE A 177 -11.07 -7.13 6.89
C PHE A 177 -10.34 -7.13 5.53
N ILE A 178 -10.02 -5.96 4.96
CA ILE A 178 -9.24 -5.84 3.72
C ILE A 178 -7.78 -6.24 3.92
N PRO A 179 -7.02 -5.68 4.90
CA PRO A 179 -5.69 -6.16 5.23
C PRO A 179 -5.62 -7.66 5.50
N ILE A 180 -6.63 -8.21 6.19
CA ILE A 180 -6.72 -9.66 6.46
C ILE A 180 -6.93 -10.44 5.16
N TYR A 181 -7.78 -9.94 4.24
CA TYR A 181 -7.97 -10.54 2.91
C TYR A 181 -6.66 -10.60 2.11
N LEU A 182 -5.91 -9.52 2.06
CA LEU A 182 -4.63 -9.50 1.34
C LEU A 182 -3.67 -10.54 1.91
N ARG A 183 -3.63 -10.66 3.22
CA ARG A 183 -2.82 -11.69 3.89
C ARG A 183 -3.35 -13.10 3.66
N TRP A 184 -4.67 -13.28 3.60
CA TRP A 184 -5.31 -14.54 3.26
C TRP A 184 -4.95 -15.01 1.85
N LEU A 185 -4.93 -14.09 0.86
CA LEU A 185 -4.50 -14.39 -0.51
C LEU A 185 -3.07 -14.94 -0.57
N GLU A 186 -2.17 -14.40 0.25
CA GLU A 186 -0.77 -14.83 0.28
C GLU A 186 -0.57 -16.16 1.00
N VAL A 187 -1.25 -16.38 2.10
CA VAL A 187 -0.96 -17.45 3.06
C VAL A 187 -1.96 -18.60 2.95
N VAL A 188 -3.26 -18.30 2.90
CA VAL A 188 -4.32 -19.32 2.95
C VAL A 188 -4.71 -19.83 1.57
N LYS A 189 -4.94 -18.94 0.61
CA LYS A 189 -5.35 -19.33 -0.74
C LYS A 189 -4.48 -20.42 -1.36
N PRO A 190 -3.13 -20.40 -1.27
CA PRO A 190 -2.29 -21.46 -1.82
C PRO A 190 -2.49 -22.83 -1.15
N THR A 191 -3.04 -22.85 0.08
CA THR A 191 -3.28 -24.08 0.83
C THR A 191 -4.59 -24.77 0.44
N ILE A 192 -5.51 -24.06 -0.20
CA ILE A 192 -6.80 -24.59 -0.63
C ILE A 192 -6.62 -25.34 -1.95
N ASN A 193 -7.05 -26.61 -1.99
CA ASN A 193 -6.91 -27.45 -3.16
C ASN A 193 -8.16 -27.36 -4.05
N VAL A 194 -8.22 -26.30 -4.84
CA VAL A 194 -9.28 -26.05 -5.85
C VAL A 194 -8.66 -25.61 -7.15
N ASP A 195 -9.39 -25.81 -8.25
CA ASP A 195 -9.03 -25.24 -9.55
C ASP A 195 -9.54 -23.79 -9.64
N TRP A 196 -8.65 -22.85 -9.28
CA TRP A 196 -8.97 -21.41 -9.28
C TRP A 196 -9.35 -20.87 -10.66
N ASP A 197 -8.84 -21.45 -11.74
CA ASP A 197 -9.17 -21.02 -13.10
C ASP A 197 -10.57 -21.48 -13.50
N GLN A 198 -11.00 -22.67 -13.06
CA GLN A 198 -12.35 -23.15 -13.26
C GLN A 198 -13.38 -22.33 -12.47
N LEU A 199 -13.08 -22.02 -11.22
CA LEU A 199 -13.91 -21.16 -10.38
C LEU A 199 -14.08 -19.77 -10.98
N LYS A 200 -13.01 -19.19 -11.47
CA LYS A 200 -13.02 -17.87 -12.11
C LYS A 200 -13.86 -17.87 -13.41
N LYS A 201 -13.84 -18.94 -14.20
CA LYS A 201 -14.72 -19.11 -15.36
C LYS A 201 -16.19 -19.19 -14.98
N ALA A 202 -16.50 -19.72 -13.80
CA ALA A 202 -17.83 -19.75 -13.21
C ALA A 202 -18.22 -18.46 -12.46
N ASN A 203 -17.40 -17.43 -12.55
CA ASN A 203 -17.59 -16.12 -11.91
C ASN A 203 -17.52 -16.16 -10.36
N ILE A 204 -16.82 -17.16 -9.82
CA ILE A 204 -16.51 -17.24 -8.38
C ILE A 204 -15.13 -16.67 -8.16
N LEU A 205 -15.03 -15.64 -7.32
CA LEU A 205 -13.83 -14.87 -7.10
C LEU A 205 -13.10 -15.31 -5.82
N ASP A 206 -11.83 -14.96 -5.73
CA ASP A 206 -11.04 -15.17 -4.51
C ASP A 206 -11.67 -14.53 -3.28
N SER A 207 -12.30 -13.34 -3.47
CA SER A 207 -13.04 -12.62 -2.43
C SER A 207 -14.24 -13.41 -1.90
N ASP A 208 -14.89 -14.20 -2.74
CA ASP A 208 -16.04 -15.01 -2.33
C ASP A 208 -15.61 -16.14 -1.40
N PHE A 209 -14.49 -16.78 -1.73
CA PHE A 209 -13.87 -17.79 -0.87
C PHE A 209 -13.40 -17.20 0.45
N TYR A 210 -12.74 -16.03 0.40
CA TYR A 210 -12.33 -15.35 1.63
C TYR A 210 -13.53 -15.02 2.51
N LEU A 211 -14.60 -14.46 1.96
CA LEU A 211 -15.80 -14.15 2.73
C LEU A 211 -16.44 -15.40 3.32
N ALA A 212 -16.55 -16.47 2.53
CA ALA A 212 -17.06 -17.75 3.05
C ALA A 212 -16.21 -18.28 4.20
N ASP A 213 -14.88 -18.23 4.07
CA ASP A 213 -13.94 -18.67 5.10
C ASP A 213 -13.97 -17.73 6.34
N LEU A 214 -14.15 -16.42 6.12
CA LEU A 214 -14.27 -15.42 7.16
C LEU A 214 -15.51 -15.61 8.04
N PHE A 215 -16.60 -16.10 7.47
CA PHE A 215 -17.88 -16.30 8.17
C PHE A 215 -18.01 -17.68 8.83
N VAL A 216 -17.00 -18.53 8.78
CA VAL A 216 -16.95 -19.78 9.54
C VAL A 216 -17.02 -19.50 11.05
N ASP A 217 -17.86 -20.21 11.79
CA ASP A 217 -17.88 -20.08 13.26
C ASP A 217 -16.80 -20.99 13.88
N ASP A 218 -15.79 -20.36 14.47
CA ASP A 218 -14.70 -21.08 15.15
C ASP A 218 -15.16 -21.89 16.38
N LYS A 219 -16.39 -21.71 16.85
CA LYS A 219 -16.95 -22.50 17.95
C LYS A 219 -17.48 -23.85 17.47
N ASP A 220 -17.99 -23.87 16.23
CA ASP A 220 -18.59 -25.06 15.62
C ASP A 220 -17.55 -25.90 14.86
N THR A 221 -16.43 -25.30 14.49
CA THR A 221 -15.35 -25.93 13.73
C THR A 221 -14.22 -26.51 14.59
N GLN A 222 -14.53 -27.31 15.59
CA GLN A 222 -13.50 -28.09 16.30
C GLN A 222 -12.88 -29.19 15.39
N ASN A 223 -13.57 -29.59 14.33
CA ASN A 223 -13.10 -30.50 13.30
C ASN A 223 -13.15 -29.81 11.94
N ILE A 224 -11.99 -29.37 11.43
CA ILE A 224 -11.81 -28.77 10.09
C ILE A 224 -12.05 -29.79 8.94
N GLU A 225 -12.55 -30.94 9.24
CA GLU A 225 -13.02 -31.92 8.26
C GLU A 225 -14.37 -31.54 7.66
N ASP A 226 -15.02 -30.47 8.16
CA ASP A 226 -16.32 -30.02 7.70
C ASP A 226 -16.18 -29.06 6.50
N ASP A 227 -15.89 -29.64 5.33
CA ASP A 227 -15.96 -28.97 4.02
C ASP A 227 -17.34 -28.32 3.75
N LEU A 228 -18.36 -28.76 4.48
CA LEU A 228 -19.74 -28.26 4.40
C LEU A 228 -19.87 -26.81 4.88
N SER A 229 -19.11 -26.39 5.90
CA SER A 229 -19.26 -25.04 6.46
C SER A 229 -18.80 -23.94 5.51
N ILE A 230 -17.71 -24.14 4.77
CA ILE A 230 -17.24 -23.17 3.77
C ILE A 230 -18.24 -23.12 2.60
N ARG A 231 -18.76 -24.24 2.15
CA ARG A 231 -19.77 -24.32 1.07
C ARG A 231 -21.08 -23.63 1.45
N ASP A 232 -21.57 -23.86 2.65
CA ASP A 232 -22.82 -23.26 3.12
C ASP A 232 -22.68 -21.74 3.30
N ASN A 233 -21.55 -21.27 3.81
CA ASN A 233 -21.26 -19.86 3.93
C ASN A 233 -21.09 -19.18 2.56
N LEU A 234 -20.42 -19.85 1.61
CA LEU A 234 -20.30 -19.36 0.24
C LEU A 234 -21.66 -19.18 -0.43
N PHE A 235 -22.57 -20.14 -0.19
CA PHE A 235 -23.94 -20.07 -0.69
C PHE A 235 -24.73 -18.90 -0.09
N VAL A 236 -24.57 -18.64 1.23
CA VAL A 236 -25.20 -17.49 1.90
C VAL A 236 -24.68 -16.17 1.32
N VAL A 237 -23.36 -16.05 1.12
CA VAL A 237 -22.75 -14.86 0.51
C VAL A 237 -23.30 -14.63 -0.90
N PHE A 238 -23.41 -15.67 -1.72
CA PHE A 238 -23.97 -15.55 -3.07
C PHE A 238 -25.46 -15.21 -3.09
N GLN A 239 -26.26 -15.73 -2.18
CA GLN A 239 -27.68 -15.35 -2.06
C GLN A 239 -27.84 -13.88 -1.68
N HIS A 240 -27.03 -13.39 -0.76
CA HIS A 240 -27.10 -12.00 -0.30
C HIS A 240 -26.74 -11.01 -1.41
N GLU A 241 -25.76 -11.35 -2.24
CA GLU A 241 -25.29 -10.54 -3.36
C GLU A 241 -26.18 -10.60 -4.62
N GLY A 242 -27.26 -11.38 -4.58
CA GLY A 242 -28.16 -11.54 -5.73
C GLY A 242 -27.56 -12.31 -6.90
N TYR A 243 -26.50 -13.08 -6.69
CA TYR A 243 -25.95 -13.97 -7.71
C TYR A 243 -26.92 -15.10 -8.02
N LYS A 244 -27.33 -15.20 -9.28
CA LYS A 244 -28.20 -16.28 -9.78
C LYS A 244 -27.38 -17.54 -10.10
N ILE A 245 -26.54 -17.99 -9.20
CA ILE A 245 -25.90 -19.30 -9.37
C ILE A 245 -26.83 -20.32 -8.72
N ALA A 246 -27.33 -21.26 -9.50
CA ALA A 246 -28.18 -22.31 -8.98
C ALA A 246 -27.40 -23.14 -7.93
N LYS A 247 -28.07 -23.49 -6.82
CA LYS A 247 -27.49 -24.32 -5.73
C LYS A 247 -26.89 -25.63 -6.26
N GLU A 248 -27.47 -26.16 -7.33
CA GLU A 248 -27.01 -27.37 -8.00
C GLU A 248 -25.68 -27.16 -8.76
N ASN A 249 -25.45 -25.99 -9.36
CA ASN A 249 -24.18 -25.69 -10.03
C ASN A 249 -23.05 -25.48 -9.02
N LEU A 250 -23.33 -24.84 -7.87
CA LEU A 250 -22.40 -24.77 -6.74
C LEU A 250 -22.08 -26.18 -6.21
N LYS A 251 -23.09 -27.04 -6.06
CA LYS A 251 -22.93 -28.42 -5.64
C LYS A 251 -22.05 -29.22 -6.59
N GLN A 252 -22.25 -29.12 -7.90
CA GLN A 252 -21.42 -29.79 -8.91
C GLN A 252 -19.98 -29.28 -8.95
N MET A 253 -19.77 -28.00 -8.69
CA MET A 253 -18.43 -27.41 -8.61
C MET A 253 -17.66 -27.85 -7.35
N PHE A 254 -18.36 -28.15 -6.27
CA PHE A 254 -17.79 -28.52 -4.96
C PHE A 254 -18.04 -29.99 -4.58
N ASP A 255 -18.59 -30.82 -5.49
CA ASP A 255 -18.68 -32.27 -5.26
C ASP A 255 -17.31 -32.97 -5.23
N ALA A 256 -16.28 -32.31 -5.76
CA ALA A 256 -14.90 -32.62 -5.39
C ALA A 256 -14.59 -31.87 -4.10
N THR A 257 -14.53 -32.57 -3.00
CA THR A 257 -14.16 -32.12 -1.66
C THR A 257 -13.13 -30.98 -1.69
N ILE A 258 -13.45 -29.82 -1.10
CA ILE A 258 -12.47 -28.75 -0.86
C ILE A 258 -11.51 -29.31 0.19
N THR A 259 -10.33 -29.74 -0.25
CA THR A 259 -9.30 -30.24 0.64
C THR A 259 -8.21 -29.19 0.84
N LEU A 260 -7.60 -29.21 2.01
CA LEU A 260 -6.47 -28.34 2.32
C LEU A 260 -5.16 -29.07 2.02
N LYS A 261 -4.33 -28.50 1.13
CA LYS A 261 -2.96 -28.98 0.86
C LYS A 261 -2.06 -28.87 2.09
N ASN A 262 -2.31 -27.87 2.93
CA ASN A 262 -1.58 -27.65 4.18
C ASN A 262 -2.53 -27.13 5.27
N LYS A 263 -3.03 -28.06 6.06
CA LYS A 263 -3.96 -27.81 7.15
C LYS A 263 -3.33 -26.95 8.26
N ASP A 264 -2.05 -27.12 8.51
CA ASP A 264 -1.36 -26.42 9.60
C ASP A 264 -1.23 -24.93 9.34
N ILE A 265 -0.88 -24.53 8.11
CA ILE A 265 -0.81 -23.11 7.71
C ILE A 265 -2.20 -22.46 7.81
N TYR A 266 -3.25 -23.15 7.35
CA TYR A 266 -4.63 -22.68 7.44
C TYR A 266 -5.05 -22.45 8.89
N LEU A 267 -4.82 -23.42 9.76
CA LEU A 267 -5.12 -23.35 11.19
C LEU A 267 -4.33 -22.23 11.87
N HIS A 268 -3.04 -22.11 11.55
CA HIS A 268 -2.19 -21.06 12.12
C HIS A 268 -2.68 -19.64 11.75
N PHE A 269 -3.10 -19.45 10.53
CA PHE A 269 -3.68 -18.17 10.08
C PHE A 269 -4.91 -17.80 10.93
N TRP A 270 -5.88 -18.73 11.07
CA TRP A 270 -7.13 -18.45 11.78
C TRP A 270 -7.00 -18.53 13.31
N LYS A 271 -5.91 -19.03 13.85
CA LYS A 271 -5.59 -18.82 15.28
C LYS A 271 -5.42 -17.35 15.64
N ARG A 272 -5.01 -16.54 14.67
CA ARG A 272 -4.74 -15.11 14.83
C ARG A 272 -6.01 -14.27 14.88
N TYR A 273 -7.05 -14.65 14.16
CA TYR A 273 -8.25 -13.86 13.96
C TYR A 273 -9.47 -14.56 14.55
N LYS A 274 -10.40 -13.74 15.10
CA LYS A 274 -11.68 -14.26 15.63
C LYS A 274 -12.71 -14.31 14.50
N ARG A 275 -13.19 -15.50 14.16
CA ARG A 275 -14.29 -15.73 13.23
C ARG A 275 -15.56 -16.14 13.96
N PRO A 276 -16.74 -15.83 13.42
CA PRO A 276 -16.98 -14.84 12.37
C PRO A 276 -16.75 -13.42 12.89
N PRO A 277 -16.75 -12.40 12.00
CA PRO A 277 -16.77 -11.00 12.40
C PRO A 277 -17.93 -10.69 13.35
N LEU A 278 -17.81 -9.63 14.14
CA LEU A 278 -18.92 -9.20 14.98
C LEU A 278 -20.17 -8.93 14.12
N LYS A 279 -21.34 -9.34 14.63
CA LYS A 279 -22.60 -9.31 13.88
C LYS A 279 -22.93 -7.92 13.30
N GLU A 280 -22.55 -6.87 14.00
CA GLU A 280 -22.72 -5.48 13.57
C GLU A 280 -21.90 -5.09 12.31
N PHE A 281 -20.84 -5.85 11.97
CA PHE A 281 -20.00 -5.60 10.80
C PHE A 281 -20.23 -6.59 9.66
N GLN A 282 -21.02 -7.65 9.87
CA GLN A 282 -21.20 -8.71 8.87
C GLN A 282 -21.84 -8.18 7.59
N ASP A 283 -22.97 -7.48 7.72
CA ASP A 283 -23.67 -6.91 6.57
C ASP A 283 -22.77 -5.91 5.81
N TYR A 284 -22.09 -5.06 6.55
CA TYR A 284 -21.12 -4.13 5.97
C TYR A 284 -20.02 -4.82 5.16
N ILE A 285 -19.40 -5.87 5.71
CA ILE A 285 -18.31 -6.60 5.03
C ILE A 285 -18.83 -7.27 3.75
N ILE A 286 -20.04 -7.82 3.77
CA ILE A 286 -20.68 -8.46 2.61
C ILE A 286 -21.02 -7.41 1.55
N GLU A 287 -21.64 -6.30 1.92
CA GLU A 287 -22.00 -5.21 1.02
C GLU A 287 -20.77 -4.56 0.37
N ARG A 288 -19.62 -4.62 1.06
CA ARG A 288 -18.35 -4.02 0.61
C ARG A 288 -17.38 -5.01 -0.02
N ARG A 289 -17.90 -6.09 -0.56
CA ARG A 289 -17.13 -7.04 -1.39
C ARG A 289 -16.38 -6.37 -2.53
N ASP A 290 -16.91 -5.26 -3.07
CA ASP A 290 -16.26 -4.43 -4.08
C ASP A 290 -14.86 -3.93 -3.64
N LEU A 291 -14.62 -3.78 -2.35
CA LEU A 291 -13.32 -3.44 -1.79
C LEU A 291 -12.31 -4.60 -1.85
N LEU A 292 -12.81 -5.83 -1.98
CA LEU A 292 -12.03 -7.04 -2.19
C LEU A 292 -11.83 -7.34 -3.69
N VAL A 293 -11.71 -6.30 -4.51
CA VAL A 293 -11.62 -6.42 -5.97
C VAL A 293 -10.46 -7.34 -6.36
N PRO A 294 -10.68 -8.34 -7.21
CA PRO A 294 -9.63 -9.22 -7.72
C PRO A 294 -8.50 -8.44 -8.39
N GLN A 295 -7.28 -8.96 -8.26
CA GLN A 295 -6.08 -8.33 -8.80
C GLN A 295 -6.18 -7.97 -10.29
N ASP A 296 -6.77 -8.84 -11.10
CA ASP A 296 -6.95 -8.64 -12.54
C ASP A 296 -7.92 -7.52 -12.89
N ILE A 297 -8.93 -7.25 -12.06
CA ILE A 297 -9.85 -6.13 -12.24
C ILE A 297 -9.16 -4.82 -11.83
N ARG A 298 -8.37 -4.82 -10.75
CA ARG A 298 -7.55 -3.66 -10.36
C ARG A 298 -6.52 -3.32 -11.42
N GLU A 299 -5.83 -4.32 -11.97
CA GLU A 299 -4.89 -4.16 -13.08
C GLU A 299 -5.54 -3.58 -14.33
N ARG A 300 -6.79 -3.97 -14.65
CA ARG A 300 -7.57 -3.41 -15.77
C ARG A 300 -7.91 -1.93 -15.58
N LYS A 301 -8.30 -1.56 -14.36
CA LYS A 301 -8.59 -0.16 -14.00
C LYS A 301 -7.30 0.65 -13.78
N GLY A 302 -6.13 -0.01 -13.68
CA GLY A 302 -4.86 0.64 -13.32
C GLY A 302 -4.86 1.19 -11.89
N ALA A 303 -5.78 0.74 -11.06
CA ALA A 303 -5.92 1.20 -9.70
C ALA A 303 -5.00 0.39 -8.76
N PHE A 304 -3.91 1.00 -8.32
CA PHE A 304 -2.98 0.42 -7.36
C PHE A 304 -3.01 1.24 -6.08
N PHE A 305 -3.22 0.56 -4.95
CA PHE A 305 -3.13 1.24 -3.66
C PHE A 305 -1.67 1.59 -3.34
N THR A 306 -1.45 2.82 -2.94
CA THR A 306 -0.13 3.24 -2.46
C THR A 306 0.14 2.60 -1.10
N PRO A 307 1.22 1.81 -0.94
CA PRO A 307 1.61 1.27 0.35
C PRO A 307 1.86 2.37 1.37
N ARG A 308 1.48 2.13 2.60
CA ARG A 308 1.56 3.12 3.66
C ARG A 308 2.97 3.71 3.84
N ILE A 309 4.01 2.88 3.72
CA ILE A 309 5.40 3.33 3.81
C ILE A 309 5.71 4.44 2.78
N TRP A 310 5.15 4.34 1.57
CA TRP A 310 5.35 5.34 0.52
C TRP A 310 4.42 6.55 0.68
N VAL A 311 3.24 6.37 1.26
CA VAL A 311 2.39 7.49 1.68
C VAL A 311 3.10 8.35 2.72
N GLU A 312 3.61 7.73 3.79
CA GLU A 312 4.34 8.43 4.86
C GLU A 312 5.61 9.13 4.34
N LEU A 313 6.36 8.46 3.46
CA LEU A 313 7.54 9.06 2.86
C LEU A 313 7.18 10.24 1.95
N SER A 314 6.12 10.13 1.12
CA SER A 314 5.69 11.22 0.25
C SER A 314 5.20 12.45 1.04
N GLN A 315 4.49 12.22 2.15
CA GLN A 315 4.08 13.30 3.06
C GLN A 315 5.28 13.97 3.74
N LYS A 316 6.33 13.20 4.07
CA LYS A 316 7.59 13.77 4.57
C LYS A 316 8.22 14.69 3.53
N TYR A 317 8.31 14.27 2.25
CA TYR A 317 8.84 15.11 1.17
C TYR A 317 8.01 16.39 0.95
N LEU A 318 6.69 16.32 1.13
CA LEU A 318 5.84 17.50 1.13
C LEU A 318 6.17 18.42 2.32
N THR A 319 6.36 17.87 3.51
CA THR A 319 6.79 18.63 4.70
C THR A 319 8.14 19.30 4.48
N ASP A 320 9.13 18.55 3.95
CA ASP A 320 10.47 19.07 3.68
C ASP A 320 10.45 20.22 2.64
N TYR A 321 9.54 20.18 1.66
CA TYR A 321 9.41 21.20 0.62
C TYR A 321 8.56 22.40 1.04
N LEU A 322 7.43 22.18 1.71
CA LEU A 322 6.43 23.21 2.01
C LEU A 322 6.53 23.78 3.43
N GLY A 323 7.31 23.13 4.30
CA GLY A 323 7.44 23.46 5.71
C GLY A 323 6.54 22.60 6.61
N GLU A 324 6.84 22.58 7.89
CA GLU A 324 6.17 21.70 8.87
C GLU A 324 4.66 22.00 9.01
N ASN A 325 4.25 23.23 8.80
CA ASN A 325 2.85 23.67 8.91
C ASN A 325 2.07 23.61 7.59
N TRP A 326 2.61 22.93 6.56
CA TRP A 326 2.04 22.94 5.22
C TRP A 326 0.57 22.51 5.17
N GLN A 327 0.12 21.63 6.03
CA GLN A 327 -1.28 21.19 6.05
C GLN A 327 -2.25 22.29 6.52
N ASP A 328 -1.75 23.27 7.28
CA ASP A 328 -2.54 24.43 7.70
C ASP A 328 -2.47 25.55 6.65
N ASP A 329 -1.35 25.66 5.93
CA ASP A 329 -1.07 26.75 4.98
C ASP A 329 -1.53 26.44 3.55
N TYR A 330 -1.71 25.15 3.19
CA TYR A 330 -2.05 24.68 1.84
C TYR A 330 -3.36 23.90 1.84
N TYR A 331 -4.06 23.95 0.71
CA TYR A 331 -5.17 23.06 0.38
C TYR A 331 -4.64 21.81 -0.31
N ILE A 332 -5.27 20.67 -0.07
CA ILE A 332 -4.87 19.38 -0.62
C ILE A 332 -6.05 18.80 -1.39
N TRP A 333 -5.85 18.44 -2.63
CA TRP A 333 -6.85 17.73 -3.41
C TRP A 333 -6.27 16.43 -3.99
N ASP A 334 -6.85 15.31 -3.58
CA ASP A 334 -6.66 14.02 -4.24
C ASP A 334 -7.83 13.80 -5.20
N CYS A 335 -7.59 14.01 -6.50
CA CYS A 335 -8.60 13.84 -7.53
C CYS A 335 -8.66 12.40 -8.11
N ALA A 336 -7.92 11.48 -7.53
CA ALA A 336 -7.91 10.04 -7.82
C ALA A 336 -7.91 9.22 -6.52
N ALA A 337 -8.65 9.67 -5.51
CA ALA A 337 -8.52 9.25 -4.13
C ALA A 337 -8.81 7.76 -3.87
N GLY A 338 -9.62 7.10 -4.74
CA GLY A 338 -10.12 5.76 -4.43
C GLY A 338 -10.77 5.74 -3.05
N THR A 339 -10.29 4.89 -2.16
CA THR A 339 -10.79 4.83 -0.77
C THR A 339 -10.08 5.79 0.20
N GLY A 340 -9.31 6.77 -0.30
CA GLY A 340 -8.64 7.80 0.52
C GLY A 340 -7.33 7.36 1.16
N ASN A 341 -6.66 6.36 0.62
CA ASN A 341 -5.46 5.77 1.21
C ASN A 341 -4.27 6.75 1.24
N LEU A 342 -4.13 7.57 0.20
CA LEU A 342 -3.05 8.55 0.07
C LEU A 342 -3.18 9.69 1.10
N LEU A 343 -4.41 9.98 1.52
CA LEU A 343 -4.72 11.04 2.49
C LEU A 343 -4.56 10.59 3.95
N ALA A 344 -4.26 9.31 4.17
CA ALA A 344 -4.04 8.77 5.50
C ALA A 344 -2.86 9.48 6.21
N GLY A 345 -3.07 9.89 7.45
CA GLY A 345 -2.05 10.60 8.25
C GLY A 345 -2.08 12.11 8.14
N LEU A 346 -2.87 12.69 7.21
CA LEU A 346 -3.09 14.13 7.15
C LEU A 346 -3.97 14.58 8.33
N THR A 347 -3.65 15.75 8.90
CA THR A 347 -4.21 16.20 10.18
C THR A 347 -5.22 17.32 10.08
N ASN A 348 -5.17 18.14 9.01
CA ASN A 348 -6.12 19.26 8.85
C ASN A 348 -7.23 18.94 7.85
N LYS A 349 -8.32 18.33 8.34
CA LYS A 349 -9.48 17.93 7.52
C LYS A 349 -10.17 19.08 6.76
N TYR A 350 -10.02 20.32 7.23
CA TYR A 350 -10.67 21.47 6.61
C TYR A 350 -10.07 21.85 5.26
N ASN A 351 -8.78 21.53 5.07
CA ASN A 351 -8.04 21.83 3.86
C ASN A 351 -7.93 20.64 2.89
N ILE A 352 -8.55 19.49 3.20
CA ILE A 352 -8.44 18.27 2.40
C ILE A 352 -9.71 18.05 1.58
N TYR A 353 -9.53 17.82 0.28
CA TYR A 353 -10.55 17.42 -0.68
C TYR A 353 -10.17 16.07 -1.29
N ALA A 354 -11.17 15.20 -1.44
CA ALA A 354 -11.00 13.88 -2.04
C ALA A 354 -12.10 13.62 -3.06
N SER A 355 -11.72 13.25 -4.27
CA SER A 355 -12.68 12.84 -5.28
C SER A 355 -12.25 11.56 -5.98
N THR A 356 -13.21 10.77 -6.37
CA THR A 356 -13.02 9.49 -7.04
C THR A 356 -14.12 9.22 -8.04
N LEU A 357 -13.83 8.33 -9.01
CA LEU A 357 -14.77 7.96 -10.07
C LEU A 357 -15.98 7.18 -9.51
N ASP A 358 -15.76 6.25 -8.59
CA ASP A 358 -16.77 5.32 -8.12
C ASP A 358 -17.48 5.87 -6.85
N GLN A 359 -18.81 5.94 -6.86
CA GLN A 359 -19.61 6.32 -5.68
C GLN A 359 -19.38 5.37 -4.49
N ALA A 360 -19.08 4.11 -4.76
CA ALA A 360 -18.73 3.12 -3.75
C ALA A 360 -17.54 3.57 -2.90
N ASP A 361 -16.48 4.07 -3.53
CA ASP A 361 -15.29 4.58 -2.84
C ASP A 361 -15.61 5.83 -1.98
N VAL A 362 -16.49 6.72 -2.47
CA VAL A 362 -16.99 7.87 -1.70
C VAL A 362 -17.70 7.41 -0.44
N ASN A 363 -18.57 6.41 -0.55
CA ASN A 363 -19.31 5.86 0.58
C ASN A 363 -18.34 5.27 1.63
N VAL A 364 -17.30 4.56 1.19
CA VAL A 364 -16.24 4.05 2.10
C VAL A 364 -15.56 5.19 2.85
N MET A 365 -15.16 6.25 2.14
CA MET A 365 -14.55 7.41 2.79
C MET A 365 -15.50 8.09 3.78
N HIS A 366 -16.79 8.21 3.43
CA HIS A 366 -17.80 8.78 4.34
C HIS A 366 -17.96 7.94 5.62
N GLU A 367 -17.95 6.62 5.51
CA GLU A 367 -18.02 5.76 6.68
C GLU A 367 -16.76 5.81 7.53
N ARG A 368 -15.58 5.88 6.89
CA ARG A 368 -14.32 6.14 7.59
C ARG A 368 -14.39 7.45 8.40
N ILE A 369 -15.02 8.50 7.84
CA ILE A 369 -15.24 9.76 8.53
C ILE A 369 -16.12 9.57 9.78
N ASP A 370 -17.21 8.78 9.68
CA ASP A 370 -18.07 8.48 10.82
C ASP A 370 -17.35 7.71 11.93
N HIS A 371 -16.23 7.06 11.59
CA HIS A 371 -15.35 6.34 12.53
C HIS A 371 -14.06 7.09 12.86
N GLY A 372 -14.04 8.40 12.60
CA GLY A 372 -12.96 9.28 13.01
C GLY A 372 -11.85 9.51 12.01
N ALA A 373 -12.02 9.15 10.72
CA ALA A 373 -11.10 9.59 9.69
C ALA A 373 -11.08 11.11 9.60
N ASN A 374 -9.89 11.65 9.40
CA ASN A 374 -9.66 13.10 9.45
C ASN A 374 -9.97 13.78 8.11
N LEU A 375 -11.19 13.58 7.63
CA LEU A 375 -11.77 14.17 6.43
C LEU A 375 -13.13 14.80 6.74
N LEU A 376 -13.63 15.67 5.86
CA LEU A 376 -14.98 16.21 5.93
C LEU A 376 -15.88 15.56 4.87
N LYS A 377 -17.09 15.11 5.23
CA LYS A 377 -18.04 14.53 4.27
C LYS A 377 -18.29 15.44 3.06
N ASN A 378 -18.43 16.74 3.28
CA ASN A 378 -18.69 17.70 2.21
C ASN A 378 -17.49 17.90 1.25
N ASN A 379 -16.31 17.49 1.66
CA ASN A 379 -15.08 17.57 0.86
C ASN A 379 -14.74 16.24 0.16
N VAL A 380 -15.56 15.20 0.37
CA VAL A 380 -15.42 13.88 -0.25
C VAL A 380 -16.61 13.64 -1.17
N PHE A 381 -16.35 13.50 -2.47
CA PHE A 381 -17.40 13.47 -3.48
C PHE A 381 -17.02 12.64 -4.71
N GLN A 382 -18.06 12.19 -5.43
CA GLN A 382 -17.87 11.54 -6.72
C GLN A 382 -17.55 12.57 -7.81
N PHE A 383 -16.51 12.29 -8.59
CA PHE A 383 -16.11 13.15 -9.70
C PHE A 383 -15.24 12.39 -10.70
N ASP A 384 -15.64 12.36 -11.96
CA ASP A 384 -14.81 11.83 -13.05
C ASP A 384 -13.82 12.91 -13.50
N PHE A 385 -12.61 12.87 -12.95
CA PHE A 385 -11.58 13.88 -13.23
C PHE A 385 -11.19 13.97 -14.71
N LEU A 386 -11.47 12.98 -15.55
CA LEU A 386 -11.10 13.00 -16.95
C LEU A 386 -12.25 13.41 -17.89
N ASN A 387 -13.51 13.38 -17.40
CA ASN A 387 -14.69 13.65 -18.23
C ASN A 387 -15.60 14.75 -17.68
N ASP A 388 -15.68 14.94 -16.37
CA ASP A 388 -16.59 15.91 -15.77
C ASP A 388 -16.06 17.35 -15.86
N ASP A 389 -16.97 18.31 -16.04
CA ASP A 389 -16.68 19.74 -15.98
C ASP A 389 -16.52 20.20 -14.52
N PHE A 390 -15.61 21.16 -14.26
CA PHE A 390 -15.36 21.70 -12.91
C PHE A 390 -16.55 22.41 -12.27
N SER A 391 -17.62 22.72 -13.04
CA SER A 391 -18.87 23.23 -12.46
C SER A 391 -19.51 22.25 -11.45
N LYS A 392 -19.24 20.94 -11.59
CA LYS A 392 -19.72 19.90 -10.68
C LYS A 392 -18.97 19.82 -9.33
N LEU A 393 -17.84 20.50 -9.20
CA LEU A 393 -17.06 20.51 -7.97
C LEU A 393 -17.80 21.22 -6.84
N PRO A 394 -17.55 20.88 -5.57
CA PRO A 394 -18.02 21.66 -4.42
C PRO A 394 -17.62 23.12 -4.52
N GLN A 395 -18.50 24.02 -4.09
CA GLN A 395 -18.26 25.46 -4.23
C GLN A 395 -16.96 25.90 -3.57
N SER A 396 -16.64 25.36 -2.38
CA SER A 396 -15.40 25.66 -1.68
C SER A 396 -14.14 25.33 -2.48
N LEU A 397 -14.14 24.20 -3.22
CA LEU A 397 -13.02 23.82 -4.09
C LEU A 397 -12.97 24.69 -5.36
N LYS A 398 -14.12 25.05 -5.94
CA LYS A 398 -14.20 26.00 -7.06
C LYS A 398 -13.63 27.35 -6.68
N ASP A 399 -13.93 27.85 -5.48
CA ASP A 399 -13.41 29.11 -4.97
C ASP A 399 -11.87 29.08 -4.81
N ILE A 400 -11.30 27.92 -4.47
CA ILE A 400 -9.84 27.73 -4.42
C ILE A 400 -9.23 27.73 -5.83
N ILE A 401 -9.86 27.00 -6.76
CA ILE A 401 -9.34 26.86 -8.14
C ILE A 401 -9.45 28.20 -8.90
N ASN A 402 -10.52 28.96 -8.70
CA ASN A 402 -10.77 30.21 -9.40
C ASN A 402 -9.98 31.41 -8.83
N ASP A 403 -9.60 31.36 -7.56
CA ASP A 403 -8.79 32.38 -6.92
C ASP A 403 -7.30 32.08 -7.12
N GLU A 404 -6.57 32.98 -7.78
CA GLU A 404 -5.16 32.76 -8.10
C GLU A 404 -4.27 32.57 -6.86
N GLU A 405 -4.51 33.34 -5.79
CA GLU A 405 -3.69 33.27 -4.58
C GLU A 405 -3.97 31.98 -3.80
N LYS A 406 -5.21 31.54 -3.73
CA LYS A 406 -5.57 30.25 -3.14
C LYS A 406 -5.05 29.08 -3.97
N ARG A 407 -5.15 29.20 -5.31
CA ARG A 407 -4.68 28.16 -6.23
C ARG A 407 -3.15 27.96 -6.14
N LYS A 408 -2.37 29.00 -5.88
CA LYS A 408 -0.93 28.89 -5.59
C LYS A 408 -0.62 28.07 -4.34
N LYS A 409 -1.59 27.95 -3.45
CA LYS A 409 -1.54 27.14 -2.24
C LYS A 409 -2.27 25.80 -2.38
N LEU A 410 -2.70 25.40 -3.57
CA LEU A 410 -3.31 24.12 -3.84
C LEU A 410 -2.25 23.08 -4.19
N VAL A 411 -2.19 22.00 -3.44
CA VAL A 411 -1.40 20.81 -3.71
C VAL A 411 -2.33 19.73 -4.27
N VAL A 412 -2.19 19.42 -5.54
CA VAL A 412 -2.85 18.27 -6.15
C VAL A 412 -1.98 17.04 -5.85
N TYR A 413 -2.39 16.26 -4.87
CA TYR A 413 -1.63 15.13 -4.32
C TYR A 413 -2.30 13.82 -4.71
N ILE A 414 -1.73 13.10 -5.68
CA ILE A 414 -2.40 11.99 -6.36
C ILE A 414 -1.51 10.78 -6.60
N ASN A 415 -2.15 9.61 -6.62
CA ASN A 415 -1.62 8.41 -7.26
C ASN A 415 -2.60 7.98 -8.38
N PRO A 416 -2.50 8.57 -9.59
CA PRO A 416 -3.46 8.33 -10.66
C PRO A 416 -3.33 6.92 -11.25
N PRO A 417 -4.38 6.39 -11.91
CA PRO A 417 -4.34 5.05 -12.50
C PRO A 417 -3.30 4.92 -13.62
N TYR A 418 -2.60 3.76 -13.67
CA TYR A 418 -1.52 3.46 -14.64
C TYR A 418 -2.00 2.68 -15.88
N ALA A 419 -3.27 2.70 -16.22
CA ALA A 419 -3.77 2.01 -17.40
C ALA A 419 -3.30 2.71 -18.69
N GLU A 420 -2.90 1.90 -19.68
CA GLU A 420 -2.50 2.32 -21.01
C GLU A 420 -3.46 1.74 -22.05
N SER A 421 -3.96 2.55 -23.00
CA SER A 421 -4.69 2.05 -24.14
C SER A 421 -3.69 1.63 -25.24
N GLY A 422 -3.55 0.31 -25.45
CA GLY A 422 -2.69 -0.23 -26.51
C GLY A 422 -3.49 -0.62 -27.75
N ASP A 423 -2.90 -0.41 -28.95
CA ASP A 423 -3.49 -0.78 -30.24
C ASP A 423 -3.46 -2.30 -30.52
N SER A 424 -2.83 -3.12 -29.71
CA SER A 424 -2.69 -4.55 -29.96
C SER A 424 -3.55 -5.41 -29.04
N LYS A 425 -4.38 -6.24 -29.67
CA LYS A 425 -5.20 -7.28 -29.03
C LYS A 425 -4.37 -8.38 -28.32
N GLN A 426 -3.05 -8.34 -28.38
CA GLN A 426 -2.14 -9.35 -27.85
C GLN A 426 -0.85 -8.71 -27.36
N ARG A 427 -0.77 -8.45 -26.05
CA ARG A 427 0.51 -8.52 -25.31
C ARG A 427 0.37 -9.58 -24.23
N MET A 428 1.40 -10.44 -24.09
CA MET A 428 1.43 -11.51 -23.10
C MET A 428 1.17 -10.95 -21.70
N GLY A 429 0.26 -11.61 -20.95
CA GLY A 429 0.04 -11.40 -19.53
C GLY A 429 -1.24 -10.65 -19.30
N THR A 430 -1.64 -9.62 -19.13
CA THR A 430 -2.81 -8.99 -18.50
C THR A 430 -3.68 -8.11 -19.43
N GLY A 431 -3.46 -8.15 -20.74
CA GLY A 431 -3.88 -7.10 -21.66
C GLY A 431 -5.22 -7.25 -22.40
N LYS A 432 -6.01 -8.31 -22.17
CA LYS A 432 -7.15 -8.63 -23.06
C LYS A 432 -8.32 -7.61 -23.09
N ASN A 433 -8.42 -6.68 -22.13
CA ASN A 433 -9.55 -5.75 -22.02
C ASN A 433 -9.14 -4.28 -21.79
N LYS A 434 -7.92 -3.88 -22.12
CA LYS A 434 -7.44 -2.48 -21.97
C LYS A 434 -7.64 -1.63 -23.24
N ALA A 435 -8.19 -2.20 -24.31
CA ALA A 435 -8.41 -1.46 -25.54
C ALA A 435 -9.40 -0.30 -25.30
N ASN A 436 -8.96 0.91 -25.63
CA ASN A 436 -9.73 2.15 -25.74
C ASN A 436 -10.14 2.90 -24.47
N VAL A 437 -9.89 2.42 -23.24
CA VAL A 437 -10.31 3.13 -22.02
C VAL A 437 -9.74 4.55 -21.94
N ALA A 438 -8.47 4.75 -22.29
CA ALA A 438 -7.84 6.07 -22.25
C ALA A 438 -8.16 6.94 -23.48
N SER A 439 -8.60 6.39 -24.61
CA SER A 439 -8.90 7.16 -25.82
C SER A 439 -10.32 7.73 -25.88
N GLU A 440 -11.19 7.33 -24.97
CA GLU A 440 -12.58 7.80 -24.92
C GLU A 440 -12.80 9.02 -24.04
N THR A 441 -11.82 9.38 -23.20
CA THR A 441 -11.94 10.51 -22.28
C THR A 441 -12.02 11.86 -23.01
N MET A 442 -12.65 12.84 -22.35
CA MET A 442 -12.71 14.23 -22.84
C MET A 442 -11.30 14.81 -22.97
N ILE A 443 -10.44 14.56 -22.00
CA ILE A 443 -9.04 15.05 -22.01
C ILE A 443 -8.26 14.50 -23.20
N TYR A 444 -8.42 13.22 -23.54
CA TYR A 444 -7.81 12.66 -24.75
C TYR A 444 -8.30 13.37 -26.01
N LYS A 445 -9.62 13.54 -26.17
CA LYS A 445 -10.22 14.15 -27.35
C LYS A 445 -9.76 15.58 -27.58
N ILE A 446 -9.58 16.35 -26.50
CA ILE A 446 -9.14 17.77 -26.58
C ILE A 446 -7.64 17.88 -26.82
N HIS A 447 -6.84 17.02 -26.21
CA HIS A 447 -5.41 17.25 -26.05
C HIS A 447 -4.50 16.28 -26.84
N SER A 448 -5.05 15.22 -27.48
CA SER A 448 -4.24 14.20 -28.17
C SER A 448 -3.35 14.75 -29.27
N ASP A 449 -3.77 15.76 -30.00
CA ASP A 449 -2.98 16.36 -31.08
C ASP A 449 -1.73 17.07 -30.54
N ASN A 450 -1.88 17.80 -29.45
CA ASN A 450 -0.82 18.56 -28.84
C ASN A 450 0.18 17.67 -28.07
N TYR A 451 -0.34 16.73 -27.28
CA TYR A 451 0.49 15.90 -26.40
C TYR A 451 0.87 14.55 -27.02
N GLY A 452 0.26 14.18 -28.16
CA GLY A 452 0.57 12.97 -28.93
C GLY A 452 0.35 11.67 -28.16
N THR A 453 1.22 10.69 -28.37
CA THR A 453 1.08 9.33 -27.81
C THR A 453 1.06 9.27 -26.28
N ALA A 454 1.56 10.29 -25.59
CA ALA A 454 1.52 10.38 -24.14
C ALA A 454 0.09 10.36 -23.57
N THR A 455 -0.90 10.86 -24.33
CA THR A 455 -2.31 10.84 -23.93
C THR A 455 -2.94 9.45 -23.83
N ARG A 456 -2.26 8.42 -24.35
CA ARG A 456 -2.69 7.03 -24.20
C ARG A 456 -2.53 6.46 -22.79
N GLU A 457 -1.75 7.13 -21.95
CA GLU A 457 -1.56 6.79 -20.53
C GLU A 457 -2.49 7.62 -19.65
N LEU A 458 -3.31 6.98 -18.81
CA LEU A 458 -4.27 7.69 -17.96
C LEU A 458 -3.60 8.68 -17.02
N PHE A 459 -2.51 8.29 -16.34
CA PHE A 459 -1.81 9.20 -15.43
C PHE A 459 -1.35 10.50 -16.12
N THR A 460 -0.99 10.40 -17.39
CA THR A 460 -0.58 11.59 -18.18
C THR A 460 -1.76 12.51 -18.43
N GLN A 461 -2.96 11.97 -18.66
CA GLN A 461 -4.17 12.78 -18.82
C GLN A 461 -4.50 13.58 -17.56
N PHE A 462 -4.29 12.99 -16.37
CA PHE A 462 -4.39 13.73 -15.10
C PHE A 462 -3.41 14.91 -15.08
N LEU A 463 -2.13 14.66 -15.40
CA LEU A 463 -1.11 15.72 -15.42
C LEU A 463 -1.43 16.81 -16.47
N ILE A 464 -1.94 16.44 -17.63
CA ILE A 464 -2.35 17.38 -18.69
C ILE A 464 -3.46 18.27 -18.17
N ARG A 465 -4.51 17.70 -17.59
CA ARG A 465 -5.63 18.47 -17.08
C ARG A 465 -5.22 19.41 -15.94
N ILE A 466 -4.42 18.93 -15.00
CA ILE A 466 -3.91 19.76 -13.91
C ILE A 466 -3.08 20.94 -14.47
N ASN A 467 -2.19 20.67 -15.42
CA ASN A 467 -1.34 21.70 -16.01
C ASN A 467 -2.13 22.74 -16.82
N SER A 468 -3.25 22.35 -17.44
CA SER A 468 -4.07 23.25 -18.27
C SER A 468 -5.14 24.00 -17.48
N GLU A 469 -5.81 23.35 -16.52
CA GLU A 469 -6.97 23.90 -15.83
C GLU A 469 -6.69 24.35 -14.39
N ILE A 470 -5.64 23.80 -13.73
CA ILE A 470 -5.26 24.13 -12.34
C ILE A 470 -3.87 24.79 -12.32
N THR A 471 -3.69 25.79 -13.16
CA THR A 471 -2.41 26.49 -13.34
C THR A 471 -1.88 27.11 -12.04
N ASN A 472 -0.55 27.24 -11.92
CA ASN A 472 0.14 27.82 -10.76
C ASN A 472 0.02 27.02 -9.44
N SER A 473 -0.57 25.83 -9.47
CA SER A 473 -0.64 24.92 -8.32
C SER A 473 0.66 24.13 -8.13
N ILE A 474 0.67 23.29 -7.09
CA ILE A 474 1.70 22.30 -6.85
C ILE A 474 1.13 20.93 -7.19
N VAL A 475 1.89 20.12 -7.91
CA VAL A 475 1.52 18.73 -8.22
C VAL A 475 2.46 17.78 -7.52
N ALA A 476 1.92 16.95 -6.67
CA ALA A 476 2.63 15.89 -5.97
C ALA A 476 2.03 14.55 -6.39
N HIS A 477 2.76 13.77 -7.20
CA HIS A 477 2.14 12.59 -7.80
C HIS A 477 3.06 11.40 -7.86
N PHE A 478 2.46 10.20 -7.81
CA PHE A 478 3.12 8.96 -8.16
C PHE A 478 2.96 8.68 -9.65
N SER A 479 4.01 8.23 -10.32
CA SER A 479 3.96 7.71 -11.69
C SER A 479 5.23 6.98 -12.08
N THR A 480 5.20 6.35 -13.25
CA THR A 480 6.42 5.79 -13.87
C THR A 480 7.32 6.91 -14.41
N LEU A 481 8.59 6.61 -14.65
CA LEU A 481 9.55 7.55 -15.27
C LEU A 481 9.29 7.84 -16.75
N LYS A 482 8.32 7.18 -17.39
CA LYS A 482 8.06 7.31 -18.83
C LYS A 482 7.90 8.76 -19.28
N PHE A 483 7.18 9.60 -18.53
CA PHE A 483 6.94 11.00 -18.91
C PHE A 483 8.21 11.84 -18.95
N VAL A 484 9.23 11.47 -18.21
CA VAL A 484 10.54 12.15 -18.20
C VAL A 484 11.45 11.63 -19.31
N GLN A 485 11.55 10.31 -19.49
CA GLN A 485 12.58 9.68 -20.29
C GLN A 485 12.13 9.19 -21.67
N SER A 486 10.87 8.72 -21.79
CA SER A 486 10.44 8.05 -23.01
C SER A 486 10.30 9.02 -24.20
N GLN A 487 10.68 8.55 -25.38
CA GLN A 487 10.50 9.26 -26.66
C GLN A 487 9.03 9.55 -26.95
N ASN A 488 8.14 8.63 -26.61
CA ASN A 488 6.70 8.79 -26.78
C ASN A 488 6.13 9.98 -26.02
N PHE A 489 6.86 10.49 -25.03
CA PHE A 489 6.51 11.67 -24.23
C PHE A 489 7.21 12.97 -24.65
N ALA A 490 7.92 12.99 -25.79
CA ALA A 490 8.60 14.19 -26.25
C ALA A 490 7.64 15.37 -26.44
N LYS A 491 6.47 15.15 -27.08
CA LYS A 491 5.43 16.18 -27.20
C LYS A 491 4.89 16.62 -25.84
N PHE A 492 4.63 15.68 -24.93
CA PHE A 492 4.20 16.01 -23.57
C PHE A 492 5.17 16.96 -22.89
N ARG A 493 6.48 16.71 -22.91
CA ARG A 493 7.48 17.58 -22.30
C ARG A 493 7.57 18.98 -22.92
N ASN A 494 7.12 19.14 -24.16
CA ASN A 494 7.04 20.47 -24.79
C ASN A 494 5.93 21.34 -24.20
N TYR A 495 4.86 20.76 -23.68
CA TYR A 495 3.70 21.47 -23.16
C TYR A 495 3.63 21.47 -21.63
N PHE A 496 4.03 20.38 -20.99
CA PHE A 496 4.08 20.30 -19.53
C PHE A 496 5.31 21.07 -19.01
N LYS A 497 5.09 22.29 -18.58
CA LYS A 497 6.12 23.19 -18.06
C LYS A 497 5.99 23.31 -16.55
N ALA A 498 6.98 22.83 -15.82
CA ALA A 498 6.99 22.83 -14.36
C ALA A 498 8.43 22.75 -13.83
N THR A 499 8.65 23.21 -12.62
CA THR A 499 9.93 23.05 -11.94
C THR A 499 9.84 21.89 -10.95
N TYR A 500 10.72 20.89 -11.14
CA TYR A 500 10.90 19.82 -10.16
C TYR A 500 11.47 20.36 -8.85
N LYS A 501 10.93 19.93 -7.73
CA LYS A 501 11.35 20.36 -6.39
C LYS A 501 12.04 19.25 -5.63
N SER A 502 11.39 18.12 -5.47
CA SER A 502 11.93 16.95 -4.79
C SER A 502 11.12 15.70 -5.14
N GLY A 503 11.60 14.53 -4.74
CA GLY A 503 10.90 13.27 -4.95
C GLY A 503 11.80 12.07 -4.72
N PHE A 504 11.23 10.87 -4.88
CA PHE A 504 11.96 9.62 -4.71
C PHE A 504 11.49 8.55 -5.68
N LEU A 505 12.36 7.55 -5.91
CA LEU A 505 12.08 6.36 -6.71
C LEU A 505 12.04 5.12 -5.83
N VAL A 506 11.12 4.22 -6.14
CA VAL A 506 10.98 2.92 -5.50
C VAL A 506 10.70 1.83 -6.55
N PRO A 507 11.08 0.56 -6.30
CA PRO A 507 10.71 -0.53 -7.18
C PRO A 507 9.21 -0.76 -7.21
N ALA A 508 8.63 -0.98 -8.40
CA ALA A 508 7.19 -1.16 -8.58
C ALA A 508 6.64 -2.39 -7.83
N ASN A 509 7.45 -3.44 -7.65
CA ASN A 509 7.06 -4.63 -6.88
C ASN A 509 6.89 -4.38 -5.37
N THR A 510 7.14 -3.16 -4.89
CA THR A 510 6.80 -2.71 -3.53
C THR A 510 5.36 -2.21 -3.42
N PHE A 511 4.67 -2.01 -4.55
CA PHE A 511 3.24 -1.74 -4.61
C PHE A 511 2.46 -3.05 -4.70
N ASP A 512 1.24 -3.04 -4.17
CA ASP A 512 0.39 -4.22 -4.14
C ASP A 512 0.30 -4.90 -5.51
N ASN A 513 0.70 -6.18 -5.53
CA ASN A 513 0.51 -7.09 -6.67
C ASN A 513 1.23 -6.70 -7.98
N VAL A 514 2.19 -5.79 -7.95
CA VAL A 514 3.01 -5.47 -9.12
C VAL A 514 4.20 -6.42 -9.18
N LYS A 515 4.26 -7.27 -10.21
CA LYS A 515 5.36 -8.23 -10.42
C LYS A 515 6.61 -7.60 -11.04
N GLY A 516 6.47 -6.44 -11.66
CA GLY A 516 7.56 -5.75 -12.35
C GLY A 516 8.50 -5.03 -11.39
N GLN A 517 9.79 -4.96 -11.74
CA GLN A 517 10.81 -4.23 -10.98
C GLN A 517 11.14 -2.84 -11.58
N PHE A 518 10.27 -2.33 -12.47
CA PHE A 518 10.47 -0.98 -13.01
C PHE A 518 10.30 0.08 -11.91
N PRO A 519 10.93 1.26 -12.07
CA PRO A 519 10.82 2.31 -11.07
C PRO A 519 9.45 3.01 -11.13
N ILE A 520 8.83 3.18 -9.96
CA ILE A 520 7.77 4.14 -9.72
C ILE A 520 8.38 5.29 -8.92
N GLY A 521 8.06 6.52 -9.30
CA GLY A 521 8.54 7.71 -8.60
C GLY A 521 7.39 8.48 -7.98
N PHE A 522 7.69 9.12 -6.87
CA PHE A 522 6.95 10.23 -6.34
C PHE A 522 7.66 11.53 -6.73
N TYR A 523 6.92 12.51 -7.22
CA TYR A 523 7.47 13.77 -7.73
C TYR A 523 6.67 14.95 -7.23
N ILE A 524 7.37 16.01 -6.81
CA ILE A 524 6.77 17.30 -6.47
C ILE A 524 7.18 18.31 -7.55
N TRP A 525 6.17 18.86 -8.23
CA TRP A 525 6.32 19.87 -9.28
C TRP A 525 5.63 21.17 -8.90
N ASN A 526 6.31 22.28 -9.13
CA ASN A 526 5.71 23.61 -9.01
C ASN A 526 5.33 24.13 -10.40
N LEU A 527 4.01 24.27 -10.66
CA LEU A 527 3.48 24.72 -11.94
C LEU A 527 3.54 26.23 -12.13
N LYS A 528 3.82 27.01 -11.09
CA LYS A 528 4.03 28.45 -11.18
C LYS A 528 5.34 28.76 -11.92
N GLU A 529 6.35 27.96 -11.72
CA GLU A 529 7.65 28.09 -12.33
C GLU A 529 7.72 27.28 -13.63
N LYS A 530 7.33 27.86 -14.75
CA LYS A 530 7.24 27.19 -16.06
C LYS A 530 8.61 26.98 -16.69
N LYS A 531 9.28 25.88 -16.35
CA LYS A 531 10.55 25.45 -16.93
C LYS A 531 10.39 24.17 -17.73
N ASN A 532 11.26 23.97 -18.71
CA ASN A 532 11.37 22.67 -19.37
C ASN A 532 11.92 21.63 -18.37
N ILE A 533 11.40 20.42 -18.46
CA ILE A 533 12.00 19.30 -17.72
C ILE A 533 13.33 18.95 -18.41
N GLU A 534 14.44 19.21 -17.76
CA GLU A 534 15.77 18.89 -18.32
C GLU A 534 16.39 17.68 -17.62
N SER A 535 17.02 17.90 -16.49
CA SER A 535 17.54 16.86 -15.62
C SER A 535 17.32 17.23 -14.18
N PHE A 536 17.17 16.26 -13.33
CA PHE A 536 17.00 16.45 -11.89
C PHE A 536 17.55 15.26 -11.11
N LYS A 537 17.98 15.53 -9.90
CA LYS A 537 18.38 14.51 -8.94
C LYS A 537 17.17 14.02 -8.18
N ILE A 538 17.13 12.73 -7.91
CA ILE A 538 16.03 12.08 -7.21
C ILE A 538 16.56 10.99 -6.28
N ASP A 539 16.02 10.92 -5.09
CA ASP A 539 16.37 9.91 -4.11
C ASP A 539 15.85 8.53 -4.52
N VAL A 540 16.54 7.48 -4.08
CA VAL A 540 16.15 6.10 -4.35
C VAL A 540 15.99 5.34 -3.04
N TYR A 541 14.87 4.66 -2.90
CA TYR A 541 14.54 3.84 -1.75
C TYR A 541 14.17 2.42 -2.14
N ASN A 542 14.32 1.51 -1.20
CA ASN A 542 13.70 0.19 -1.19
C ASN A 542 12.99 -0.03 0.15
N LEU A 543 12.46 -1.22 0.40
CA LEU A 543 11.77 -1.55 1.66
C LEU A 543 12.68 -1.46 2.89
N ASN A 544 14.00 -1.50 2.70
CA ASN A 544 14.99 -1.37 3.78
C ASN A 544 15.42 0.09 4.05
N GLY A 545 14.93 1.05 3.24
CA GLY A 545 15.19 2.47 3.40
C GLY A 545 15.90 3.12 2.22
N TYR A 546 16.58 4.24 2.48
CA TYR A 546 17.32 5.02 1.50
C TYR A 546 18.53 4.25 0.94
N ILE A 547 18.66 4.24 -0.39
CA ILE A 547 19.78 3.58 -1.10
C ILE A 547 20.80 4.61 -1.59
N GLY A 548 20.35 5.76 -2.06
CA GLY A 548 21.20 6.79 -2.66
C GLY A 548 20.42 7.73 -3.57
N GLU A 549 21.12 8.54 -4.35
CA GLU A 549 20.57 9.53 -5.28
C GLU A 549 20.88 9.11 -6.73
N LYS A 550 19.95 9.39 -7.65
CA LYS A 550 20.17 9.24 -9.10
C LYS A 550 19.91 10.55 -9.83
N LEU A 551 20.75 10.82 -10.84
CA LEU A 551 20.51 11.88 -11.80
C LEU A 551 19.65 11.34 -12.94
N ILE A 552 18.46 11.92 -13.10
CA ILE A 552 17.52 11.57 -14.17
C ILE A 552 17.68 12.60 -15.29
N HIS A 553 17.95 12.12 -16.47
CA HIS A 553 18.05 12.95 -17.68
C HIS A 553 16.80 12.78 -18.53
N THR A 554 16.25 13.88 -19.03
CA THR A 554 15.34 13.84 -20.15
C THR A 554 16.13 13.69 -21.44
N HIS A 555 15.50 13.14 -22.48
CA HIS A 555 16.09 13.15 -23.80
C HIS A 555 16.02 14.56 -24.39
N ILE A 556 17.10 15.32 -24.33
CA ILE A 556 17.07 16.72 -24.72
C ILE A 556 17.87 17.00 -26.00
N LYS A 557 19.02 16.43 -26.14
CA LYS A 557 19.91 16.67 -27.29
C LYS A 557 20.77 15.45 -27.57
N GLY A 558 20.59 14.85 -28.69
CA GLY A 558 21.39 13.70 -29.10
C GLY A 558 20.59 12.75 -29.98
N THR A 559 21.29 11.83 -30.59
CA THR A 559 20.69 10.77 -31.38
C THR A 559 20.28 9.64 -30.45
N PHE A 560 19.10 9.10 -30.62
CA PHE A 560 18.71 7.88 -29.91
C PHE A 560 19.68 6.76 -30.22
N LEU A 561 19.95 5.90 -29.26
CA LEU A 561 20.87 4.78 -29.44
C LEU A 561 20.49 3.92 -30.64
N ILE A 562 19.18 3.71 -30.87
CA ILE A 562 18.70 2.97 -32.05
C ILE A 562 18.93 3.73 -33.36
N ASP A 563 18.80 5.07 -33.38
CA ASP A 563 19.02 5.87 -34.59
C ASP A 563 20.51 6.01 -34.84
N TRP A 564 21.35 6.09 -33.79
CA TRP A 564 22.78 5.98 -33.88
C TRP A 564 23.18 4.63 -34.52
N LEU A 565 22.64 3.52 -34.06
CA LEU A 565 22.88 2.20 -34.61
C LEU A 565 22.46 2.12 -36.10
N ARG A 566 21.30 2.68 -36.46
CA ARG A 566 20.79 2.73 -37.83
C ARG A 566 21.71 3.48 -38.78
N SER A 567 22.43 4.50 -38.32
CA SER A 567 23.37 5.24 -39.12
C SER A 567 24.58 4.42 -39.59
N TYR A 568 24.85 3.30 -38.94
CA TYR A 568 25.90 2.35 -39.31
C TYR A 568 25.37 1.10 -40.03
N TYR A 569 24.09 1.12 -40.46
CA TYR A 569 23.52 0.00 -41.18
C TYR A 569 24.14 -0.08 -42.60
N ASP A 570 24.93 -1.13 -42.82
CA ASP A 570 25.61 -1.40 -44.08
C ASP A 570 24.98 -2.64 -44.76
N LYS A 571 24.47 -2.43 -45.98
CA LYS A 571 23.93 -3.49 -46.85
C LYS A 571 24.94 -4.03 -47.84
N SER A 572 26.06 -3.34 -48.02
CA SER A 572 26.99 -3.58 -49.12
C SER A 572 28.19 -4.47 -48.76
N GLY A 573 28.48 -4.61 -47.47
CA GLY A 573 29.61 -5.38 -46.97
C GLY A 573 29.34 -6.89 -46.89
N ASN A 574 30.43 -7.66 -46.86
CA ASN A 574 30.33 -9.09 -46.55
C ASN A 574 29.72 -9.29 -45.17
N ASN A 575 28.62 -10.03 -45.12
CA ASN A 575 27.89 -10.29 -43.90
C ASN A 575 28.66 -11.30 -43.03
N LEU A 576 29.03 -10.89 -41.82
CA LEU A 576 29.67 -11.70 -40.80
C LEU A 576 28.68 -12.32 -39.80
N GLY A 577 27.46 -11.81 -39.78
CA GLY A 577 26.39 -12.21 -38.87
C GLY A 577 25.31 -11.16 -38.78
N PHE A 578 24.37 -11.35 -37.89
CA PHE A 578 23.25 -10.44 -37.71
C PHE A 578 23.09 -10.05 -36.23
N LEU A 579 22.90 -8.76 -35.98
CA LEU A 579 22.46 -8.25 -34.70
C LEU A 579 20.92 -8.15 -34.70
N ARG A 580 20.29 -8.92 -33.88
CA ARG A 580 18.84 -8.82 -33.66
C ARG A 580 18.57 -7.92 -32.46
N VAL A 581 17.65 -6.96 -32.64
CA VAL A 581 17.24 -5.99 -31.61
C VAL A 581 15.73 -6.07 -31.39
N ASN A 582 15.29 -6.18 -30.16
CA ASN A 582 13.90 -6.37 -29.80
C ASN A 582 13.12 -5.03 -29.71
N GLY A 583 13.42 -4.08 -30.59
CA GLY A 583 12.85 -2.74 -30.59
C GLY A 583 13.71 -1.72 -29.87
N PRO A 584 13.21 -0.49 -29.68
CA PRO A 584 13.99 0.59 -29.07
C PRO A 584 14.10 0.50 -27.54
N ASP A 585 13.56 -0.55 -26.94
CA ASP A 585 13.47 -0.69 -25.48
C ASP A 585 14.68 -1.43 -24.91
N VAL A 586 15.61 -0.68 -24.35
CA VAL A 586 16.81 -1.21 -23.70
C VAL A 586 16.51 -1.97 -22.40
N GLN A 587 15.27 -1.89 -21.90
CA GLN A 587 14.85 -2.58 -20.66
C GLN A 587 14.72 -4.09 -20.85
N ASN A 588 14.61 -4.55 -22.11
CA ASN A 588 14.49 -5.97 -22.47
C ASN A 588 15.74 -6.48 -23.23
N ASN A 589 16.90 -6.35 -22.61
CA ASN A 589 18.17 -6.77 -23.19
C ASN A 589 18.24 -8.27 -23.58
N LEU A 590 17.39 -9.12 -23.01
CA LEU A 590 17.26 -10.54 -23.38
C LEU A 590 16.85 -10.76 -24.85
N GLY A 591 16.35 -9.73 -25.52
CA GLY A 591 15.99 -9.77 -26.93
C GLY A 591 17.06 -9.24 -27.88
N VAL A 592 18.21 -8.79 -27.37
CA VAL A 592 19.34 -8.32 -28.18
C VAL A 592 20.38 -9.45 -28.21
N PHE A 593 20.64 -9.98 -29.40
CA PHE A 593 21.67 -11.02 -29.57
C PHE A 593 22.23 -11.07 -30.99
N ILE A 594 23.41 -11.64 -31.11
CA ILE A 594 24.07 -11.88 -32.39
C ILE A 594 23.78 -13.31 -32.86
N THR A 595 23.40 -13.46 -34.11
CA THR A 595 23.11 -14.76 -34.74
C THR A 595 23.69 -14.83 -36.14
N SER A 596 24.05 -16.04 -36.58
CA SER A 596 24.44 -16.28 -37.98
C SER A 596 23.24 -16.40 -38.92
N ASN A 597 22.10 -16.87 -38.40
CA ASN A 597 20.89 -17.12 -39.17
C ASN A 597 19.64 -16.60 -38.40
N PRO A 598 19.14 -15.40 -38.71
CA PRO A 598 17.91 -14.91 -38.13
C PRO A 598 16.71 -15.71 -38.67
N THR A 599 15.75 -16.03 -37.81
CA THR A 599 14.52 -16.69 -38.21
C THR A 599 13.61 -15.75 -39.00
N GLU A 600 12.66 -16.27 -39.76
CA GLU A 600 11.62 -15.43 -40.39
C GLU A 600 10.83 -14.59 -39.38
N ASN A 601 10.64 -15.12 -38.18
CA ASN A 601 9.95 -14.41 -37.10
C ASN A 601 10.78 -13.21 -36.59
N ASP A 602 12.11 -13.37 -36.54
CA ASP A 602 13.02 -12.26 -36.18
C ASP A 602 12.95 -11.14 -37.22
N ILE A 603 13.00 -11.49 -38.49
CA ILE A 603 12.92 -10.51 -39.60
C ILE A 603 11.55 -9.79 -39.64
N LYS A 604 10.46 -10.51 -39.37
CA LYS A 604 9.10 -9.94 -39.42
C LYS A 604 8.72 -9.07 -38.20
N LYS A 605 9.27 -9.40 -37.03
CA LYS A 605 8.83 -8.77 -35.75
C LYS A 605 9.89 -7.90 -35.08
N HIS A 606 11.14 -8.00 -35.49
CA HIS A 606 12.26 -7.33 -34.83
C HIS A 606 13.16 -6.62 -35.86
N PHE A 607 14.02 -5.73 -35.36
CA PHE A 607 15.04 -5.14 -36.21
C PHE A 607 16.22 -6.11 -36.30
N VAL A 608 16.63 -6.42 -37.53
CA VAL A 608 17.78 -7.27 -37.81
C VAL A 608 18.79 -6.48 -38.66
N TYR A 609 19.98 -6.29 -38.16
CA TYR A 609 21.05 -5.52 -38.80
C TYR A 609 22.19 -6.44 -39.22
N ASN A 610 22.69 -6.29 -40.45
CA ASN A 610 23.86 -6.99 -40.89
C ASN A 610 25.10 -6.50 -40.13
N ILE A 611 25.93 -7.43 -39.68
CA ILE A 611 27.25 -7.15 -39.12
C ILE A 611 28.25 -7.31 -40.24
N THR A 612 29.01 -6.27 -40.52
CA THR A 612 30.09 -6.23 -41.53
C THR A 612 31.37 -5.73 -40.89
N LEU A 613 32.50 -5.84 -41.57
CA LEU A 613 33.77 -5.28 -41.07
C LEU A 613 33.71 -3.78 -40.81
N MET A 614 32.80 -3.06 -41.49
CA MET A 614 32.67 -1.60 -41.37
C MET A 614 31.88 -1.17 -40.13
N ASN A 615 31.01 -2.02 -39.59
CA ASN A 615 30.13 -1.68 -38.49
C ASN A 615 30.24 -2.61 -37.26
N ILE A 616 31.15 -3.58 -37.31
CA ILE A 616 31.28 -4.59 -36.23
C ILE A 616 31.50 -3.96 -34.84
N LEU A 617 32.27 -2.87 -34.79
CA LEU A 617 32.53 -2.18 -33.51
C LEU A 617 31.25 -1.58 -32.93
N GLN A 618 30.48 -0.87 -33.75
CA GLN A 618 29.24 -0.22 -33.34
C GLN A 618 28.17 -1.26 -32.96
N MET A 619 28.07 -2.35 -33.73
CA MET A 619 27.16 -3.46 -33.43
C MET A 619 27.53 -4.17 -32.11
N SER A 620 28.85 -4.31 -31.86
CA SER A 620 29.35 -4.88 -30.59
C SER A 620 29.15 -3.95 -29.40
N ILE A 621 29.27 -2.64 -29.58
CA ILE A 621 28.98 -1.66 -28.51
C ILE A 621 27.48 -1.67 -28.14
N TYR A 622 26.60 -1.86 -29.13
CA TYR A 622 25.17 -1.92 -28.89
C TYR A 622 24.75 -3.23 -28.21
N HIS A 623 25.39 -4.35 -28.58
CA HIS A 623 25.14 -5.68 -27.97
C HIS A 623 25.56 -5.71 -26.50
#